data_31a9e3e8b42fb21d47dc777bb3938644
#
_entry.id   31a9e3e8b42fb21d47dc777bb3938644
#
_cell.length_a   1.000
_cell.length_b   1.000
_cell.length_c   1.000
_cell.angle_alpha   90.00
_cell.angle_beta   90.00
_cell.angle_gamma   90.00
#
_symmetry.space_group_name_H-M   'P 1'
#
loop_
_entity.id
_entity.type
_entity.pdbx_description
1 polymer ?
#
loop_
_entity_poly.entity_id
_entity_poly.type
_entity_poly.pdbx_seq_one_letter_code
_entity_poly.pdbx_strand_id
1 'polypeptide(L)'
;DRLTFAMIVGIPTIQLLLFGYAINMDVRGLDAAIVDQADTHASRALAQELANSQVITVRYRMADPAPVQELIRQGRISVALVLPPDLDRRLARRELPAMQLIVDGSDPVMLSAAQQLASLPLDGSARPALQVLNLYNPERRSAINTVPGLVGVILTMTMTLFTAVAIVRERERGNLELLITTPVQPLELMLGKVVPFIGIGLVQVTLVLGLGVLIFGVPVRGALLDFYLAALAYIVAALSLGVFISTMTRTQFQAMQGAFFLFLPQILLSGFMFPYAGMPRPAQWIAEFL
;
A
#
# COMPACT_ATOMS: atom_id res chain seq x y z
N ASP A 1 -10.89 24.01 -27.15
CA ASP A 1 -10.59 24.50 -25.80
C ASP A 1 -9.16 24.15 -25.42
N ARG A 2 -8.35 25.17 -25.09
CA ARG A 2 -6.91 24.99 -24.79
C ARG A 2 -6.70 24.10 -23.58
N LEU A 3 -7.60 24.18 -22.58
CA LEU A 3 -7.53 23.35 -21.37
C LEU A 3 -7.78 21.87 -21.68
N THR A 4 -8.80 21.58 -22.46
CA THR A 4 -9.12 20.21 -22.88
C THR A 4 -7.97 19.60 -23.69
N PHE A 5 -7.37 20.36 -24.61
CA PHE A 5 -6.21 19.89 -25.38
C PHE A 5 -4.99 19.64 -24.47
N ALA A 6 -4.70 20.55 -23.54
CA ALA A 6 -3.63 20.38 -22.58
C ALA A 6 -3.83 19.14 -21.69
N MET A 7 -5.09 18.83 -21.32
CA MET A 7 -5.42 17.62 -20.56
C MET A 7 -5.26 16.35 -21.41
N ILE A 8 -5.70 16.34 -22.67
CA ILE A 8 -5.58 15.15 -23.55
C ILE A 8 -4.13 14.77 -23.82
N VAL A 9 -3.22 15.74 -23.96
CA VAL A 9 -1.80 15.49 -24.24
C VAL A 9 -0.98 15.44 -22.95
N GLY A 10 -1.23 16.37 -22.03
CA GLY A 10 -0.47 16.52 -20.80
C GLY A 10 -0.66 15.35 -19.83
N ILE A 11 -1.91 14.90 -19.65
CA ILE A 11 -2.22 13.82 -18.74
C ILE A 11 -1.48 12.52 -19.10
N PRO A 12 -1.59 11.96 -20.32
CA PRO A 12 -0.87 10.75 -20.69
C PRO A 12 0.66 10.92 -20.65
N THR A 13 1.15 12.11 -20.99
CA THR A 13 2.60 12.38 -20.95
C THR A 13 3.14 12.35 -19.51
N ILE A 14 2.47 13.05 -18.59
CA ILE A 14 2.85 13.04 -17.18
C ILE A 14 2.70 11.63 -16.57
N GLN A 15 1.63 10.93 -16.90
CA GLN A 15 1.41 9.55 -16.46
C GLN A 15 2.51 8.62 -16.97
N LEU A 16 2.87 8.71 -18.25
CA LEU A 16 3.95 7.89 -18.82
C LEU A 16 5.28 8.14 -18.11
N LEU A 17 5.61 9.40 -17.84
CA LEU A 17 6.83 9.76 -17.11
C LEU A 17 6.78 9.28 -15.65
N LEU A 18 5.65 9.47 -14.95
CA LEU A 18 5.44 9.00 -13.59
C LEU A 18 5.55 7.47 -13.51
N PHE A 19 4.85 6.76 -14.39
CA PHE A 19 4.83 5.30 -14.40
C PHE A 19 6.17 4.72 -14.82
N GLY A 20 6.79 5.26 -15.86
CA GLY A 20 8.09 4.80 -16.33
C GLY A 20 9.20 5.00 -15.29
N TYR A 21 9.07 6.00 -14.43
CA TYR A 21 10.07 6.30 -13.39
C TYR A 21 9.76 5.67 -12.04
N ALA A 22 8.48 5.55 -11.67
CA ALA A 22 8.05 5.03 -10.37
C ALA A 22 7.96 3.51 -10.29
N ILE A 23 7.80 2.81 -11.43
CA ILE A 23 7.71 1.36 -11.46
C ILE A 23 9.10 0.76 -11.32
N ASN A 24 9.52 0.51 -10.09
CA ASN A 24 10.67 -0.31 -9.79
C ASN A 24 10.24 -1.42 -8.82
N MET A 25 10.24 -2.66 -9.29
CA MET A 25 9.88 -3.84 -8.48
C MET A 25 11.08 -4.40 -7.69
N ASP A 26 12.26 -3.79 -7.83
CA ASP A 26 13.43 -4.19 -7.08
C ASP A 26 13.33 -3.69 -5.64
N VAL A 27 12.90 -4.56 -4.75
CA VAL A 27 12.87 -4.25 -3.31
C VAL A 27 14.29 -4.36 -2.77
N ARG A 28 14.81 -3.26 -2.23
CA ARG A 28 16.14 -3.19 -1.63
C ARG A 28 16.08 -2.51 -0.27
N GLY A 29 17.02 -2.90 0.61
CA GLY A 29 17.20 -2.22 1.88
C GLY A 29 16.11 -2.50 2.91
N LEU A 30 15.47 -3.67 2.87
CA LEU A 30 14.49 -4.07 3.90
C LEU A 30 15.15 -4.17 5.27
N ASP A 31 14.60 -3.50 6.26
CA ASP A 31 15.07 -3.59 7.63
C ASP A 31 14.91 -5.01 8.16
N ALA A 32 16.04 -5.62 8.54
CA ALA A 32 16.09 -7.01 8.91
C ALA A 32 16.69 -7.24 10.31
N ALA A 33 16.24 -8.30 10.98
CA ALA A 33 16.89 -8.89 12.12
C ALA A 33 17.57 -10.20 11.75
N ILE A 34 18.76 -10.46 12.29
CA ILE A 34 19.42 -11.75 12.26
C ILE A 34 19.38 -12.36 13.66
N VAL A 35 18.75 -13.51 13.76
CA VAL A 35 18.71 -14.34 14.98
C VAL A 35 19.69 -15.49 14.77
N ASP A 36 20.89 -15.35 15.29
CA ASP A 36 21.94 -16.35 15.18
C ASP A 36 22.03 -17.17 16.46
N GLN A 37 21.42 -18.36 16.45
CA GLN A 37 21.47 -19.32 17.57
C GLN A 37 22.64 -20.31 17.45
N ALA A 38 23.25 -20.38 16.26
CA ALA A 38 24.37 -21.31 16.03
C ALA A 38 25.70 -20.72 16.49
N ASP A 39 25.91 -19.42 16.32
CA ASP A 39 27.14 -18.67 16.62
C ASP A 39 28.40 -19.33 16.05
N THR A 40 28.32 -19.89 14.85
CA THR A 40 29.40 -20.57 14.16
C THR A 40 30.04 -19.71 13.08
N HIS A 41 31.15 -20.18 12.52
CA HIS A 41 31.73 -19.49 11.35
C HIS A 41 30.80 -19.55 10.14
N ALA A 42 30.10 -20.67 9.94
CA ALA A 42 29.15 -20.80 8.82
C ALA A 42 27.95 -19.89 9.00
N SER A 43 27.39 -19.77 10.20
CA SER A 43 26.24 -18.86 10.44
C SER A 43 26.60 -17.40 10.16
N ARG A 44 27.78 -16.96 10.60
CA ARG A 44 28.28 -15.60 10.33
C ARG A 44 28.54 -15.34 8.85
N ALA A 45 29.09 -16.33 8.13
CA ALA A 45 29.33 -16.22 6.69
C ALA A 45 28.02 -16.06 5.92
N LEU A 46 27.01 -16.90 6.19
CA LEU A 46 25.69 -16.84 5.58
C LEU A 46 24.95 -15.53 5.90
N ALA A 47 25.02 -15.07 7.15
CA ALA A 47 24.47 -13.80 7.55
C ALA A 47 25.10 -12.62 6.78
N GLN A 48 26.41 -12.69 6.54
CA GLN A 48 27.10 -11.66 5.76
C GLN A 48 26.76 -11.72 4.28
N GLU A 49 26.64 -12.92 3.71
CA GLU A 49 26.26 -13.13 2.31
C GLU A 49 24.85 -12.55 2.05
N LEU A 50 23.88 -12.83 2.93
CA LEU A 50 22.54 -12.27 2.84
C LEU A 50 22.53 -10.75 3.04
N ALA A 51 23.35 -10.20 3.94
CA ALA A 51 23.51 -8.75 4.09
C ALA A 51 24.09 -8.10 2.82
N ASN A 52 25.01 -8.80 2.14
CA ASN A 52 25.63 -8.30 0.90
C ASN A 52 24.68 -8.37 -0.32
N SER A 53 23.57 -9.08 -0.24
CA SER A 53 22.56 -9.15 -1.32
C SER A 53 21.90 -7.80 -1.63
N GLN A 54 22.07 -6.78 -0.77
CA GLN A 54 21.43 -5.46 -0.84
C GLN A 54 19.88 -5.51 -0.73
N VAL A 55 19.29 -6.68 -0.64
CA VAL A 55 17.84 -6.84 -0.43
C VAL A 55 17.48 -6.50 1.01
N ILE A 56 18.37 -6.84 1.97
CA ILE A 56 18.16 -6.59 3.40
C ILE A 56 19.21 -5.65 3.97
N THR A 57 18.78 -4.83 4.93
CA THR A 57 19.65 -4.00 5.78
C THR A 57 19.55 -4.51 7.23
N VAL A 58 20.63 -5.07 7.74
CA VAL A 58 20.64 -5.66 9.09
C VAL A 58 20.61 -4.56 10.13
N ARG A 59 19.48 -4.42 10.84
CA ARG A 59 19.28 -3.46 11.95
C ARG A 59 19.55 -4.07 13.32
N TYR A 60 19.18 -5.34 13.47
CA TYR A 60 19.29 -6.04 14.75
C TYR A 60 20.03 -7.37 14.58
N ARG A 61 20.89 -7.68 15.53
CA ARG A 61 21.50 -9.01 15.69
C ARG A 61 21.20 -9.50 17.09
N MET A 62 20.66 -10.70 17.22
CA MET A 62 20.24 -11.29 18.50
C MET A 62 20.38 -12.80 18.47
N ALA A 63 20.45 -13.42 19.65
CA ALA A 63 20.46 -14.89 19.78
C ALA A 63 19.06 -15.46 20.04
N ASP A 64 18.15 -14.64 20.62
CA ASP A 64 16.80 -15.06 20.99
C ASP A 64 15.78 -14.67 19.90
N PRO A 65 14.97 -15.62 19.39
CA PRO A 65 13.91 -15.32 18.43
C PRO A 65 12.65 -14.68 19.07
N ALA A 66 12.49 -14.68 20.37
CA ALA A 66 11.27 -14.22 21.05
C ALA A 66 10.88 -12.76 20.69
N PRO A 67 11.81 -11.78 20.54
CA PRO A 67 11.45 -10.42 20.21
C PRO A 67 11.03 -10.21 18.75
N VAL A 68 11.31 -11.16 17.84
CA VAL A 68 11.14 -11.02 16.39
C VAL A 68 9.70 -10.66 16.02
N GLN A 69 8.72 -11.39 16.56
CA GLN A 69 7.32 -11.18 16.23
C GLN A 69 6.85 -9.77 16.64
N GLU A 70 7.31 -9.30 17.78
CA GLU A 70 6.96 -7.97 18.28
C GLU A 70 7.63 -6.86 17.44
N LEU A 71 8.89 -7.06 17.03
CA LEU A 71 9.58 -6.11 16.14
C LEU A 71 8.91 -6.00 14.78
N ILE A 72 8.43 -7.12 14.22
CA ILE A 72 7.65 -7.14 12.98
C ILE A 72 6.31 -6.43 13.21
N ARG A 73 5.61 -6.72 14.30
CA ARG A 73 4.33 -6.08 14.63
C ARG A 73 4.44 -4.56 14.78
N GLN A 74 5.57 -4.08 15.32
CA GLN A 74 5.86 -2.65 15.46
C GLN A 74 6.34 -1.99 14.16
N GLY A 75 6.54 -2.75 13.08
CA GLY A 75 7.09 -2.25 11.82
C GLY A 75 8.57 -1.83 11.91
N ARG A 76 9.28 -2.25 12.98
CA ARG A 76 10.71 -1.92 13.17
C ARG A 76 11.64 -2.78 12.32
N ILE A 77 11.18 -3.94 11.92
CA ILE A 77 11.81 -4.83 10.95
C ILE A 77 10.74 -5.39 10.01
N SER A 78 11.14 -5.65 8.79
CA SER A 78 10.28 -6.26 7.76
C SER A 78 10.50 -7.76 7.64
N VAL A 79 11.71 -8.20 7.98
CA VAL A 79 12.18 -9.57 7.78
C VAL A 79 13.03 -9.99 8.95
N ALA A 80 12.96 -11.26 9.36
CA ALA A 80 13.92 -11.85 10.29
C ALA A 80 14.48 -13.16 9.76
N LEU A 81 15.82 -13.28 9.74
CA LEU A 81 16.52 -14.50 9.41
C LEU A 81 16.83 -15.25 10.70
N VAL A 82 16.39 -16.49 10.82
CA VAL A 82 16.67 -17.37 11.96
C VAL A 82 17.62 -18.48 11.53
N LEU A 83 18.78 -18.50 12.16
CA LEU A 83 19.82 -19.50 12.00
C LEU A 83 19.76 -20.43 13.22
N PRO A 84 19.27 -21.68 13.09
CA PRO A 84 19.06 -22.59 14.22
C PRO A 84 20.38 -23.08 14.79
N PRO A 85 20.41 -23.56 16.06
CA PRO A 85 21.65 -24.03 16.72
C PRO A 85 22.28 -25.23 16.05
N ASP A 86 21.52 -26.01 15.28
CA ASP A 86 21.99 -27.18 14.53
C ASP A 86 22.26 -26.88 13.03
N LEU A 87 22.47 -25.61 12.67
CA LEU A 87 22.70 -25.16 11.30
C LEU A 87 23.80 -25.96 10.59
N ASP A 88 24.99 -26.09 11.20
CA ASP A 88 26.14 -26.76 10.61
C ASP A 88 25.84 -28.22 10.28
N ARG A 89 25.11 -28.89 11.19
CA ARG A 89 24.67 -30.27 10.96
C ARG A 89 23.70 -30.37 9.79
N ARG A 90 22.73 -29.45 9.70
CA ARG A 90 21.75 -29.42 8.60
C ARG A 90 22.41 -29.16 7.26
N LEU A 91 23.35 -28.22 7.20
CA LEU A 91 24.14 -27.94 6.01
C LEU A 91 24.99 -29.15 5.60
N ALA A 92 25.71 -29.77 6.54
CA ALA A 92 26.57 -30.95 6.29
C ALA A 92 25.79 -32.16 5.79
N ARG A 93 24.58 -32.39 6.33
CA ARG A 93 23.70 -33.50 5.95
C ARG A 93 22.78 -33.18 4.78
N ARG A 94 22.80 -31.93 4.28
CA ARG A 94 21.86 -31.41 3.28
C ARG A 94 20.40 -31.60 3.72
N GLU A 95 20.14 -31.50 5.02
CA GLU A 95 18.77 -31.47 5.58
C GLU A 95 18.15 -30.11 5.34
N LEU A 96 17.10 -30.06 4.53
CA LEU A 96 16.41 -28.83 4.19
C LEU A 96 15.05 -28.78 4.87
N PRO A 97 14.62 -27.61 5.32
CA PRO A 97 15.29 -26.29 5.27
C PRO A 97 16.37 -26.14 6.35
N ALA A 98 17.49 -25.52 6.01
CA ALA A 98 18.58 -25.28 6.94
C ALA A 98 18.33 -24.06 7.84
N MET A 99 17.65 -23.05 7.34
CA MET A 99 17.32 -21.80 8.03
C MET A 99 15.91 -21.32 7.70
N GLN A 100 15.40 -20.35 8.50
CA GLN A 100 14.06 -19.82 8.33
C GLN A 100 14.11 -18.31 8.12
N LEU A 101 13.27 -17.83 7.19
CA LEU A 101 13.02 -16.41 6.94
C LEU A 101 11.60 -16.08 7.39
N ILE A 102 11.48 -15.32 8.46
CA ILE A 102 10.19 -14.89 9.01
C ILE A 102 9.85 -13.53 8.39
N VAL A 103 8.67 -13.43 7.81
CA VAL A 103 8.19 -12.18 7.16
C VAL A 103 6.74 -11.91 7.52
N ASP A 104 6.34 -10.66 7.39
CA ASP A 104 4.93 -10.30 7.42
C ASP A 104 4.26 -10.76 6.11
N GLY A 105 3.48 -11.83 6.20
CA GLY A 105 2.74 -12.40 5.06
C GLY A 105 1.50 -11.58 4.66
N SER A 106 1.19 -10.51 5.38
CA SER A 106 0.13 -9.57 5.02
C SER A 106 0.60 -8.51 4.01
N ASP A 107 1.92 -8.37 3.82
CA ASP A 107 2.50 -7.47 2.81
C ASP A 107 2.98 -8.27 1.59
N PRO A 108 2.36 -8.11 0.41
CA PRO A 108 2.76 -8.82 -0.80
C PRO A 108 4.19 -8.48 -1.25
N VAL A 109 4.68 -7.32 -0.87
CA VAL A 109 6.02 -6.85 -1.19
C VAL A 109 7.06 -7.61 -0.37
N MET A 110 6.82 -7.72 0.95
CA MET A 110 7.67 -8.49 1.85
C MET A 110 7.71 -9.95 1.44
N LEU A 111 6.56 -10.48 0.99
CA LEU A 111 6.47 -11.84 0.50
C LEU A 111 7.29 -12.05 -0.79
N SER A 112 7.23 -11.12 -1.75
CA SER A 112 8.01 -11.21 -2.98
C SER A 112 9.51 -11.10 -2.73
N ALA A 113 9.94 -10.19 -1.88
CA ALA A 113 11.33 -10.03 -1.47
C ALA A 113 11.86 -11.27 -0.72
N ALA A 114 11.03 -11.85 0.16
CA ALA A 114 11.38 -13.09 0.85
C ALA A 114 11.55 -14.28 -0.10
N GLN A 115 10.71 -14.36 -1.13
CA GLN A 115 10.84 -15.36 -2.18
C GLN A 115 12.12 -15.16 -3.01
N GLN A 116 12.45 -13.91 -3.32
CA GLN A 116 13.68 -13.56 -4.01
C GLN A 116 14.91 -13.98 -3.18
N LEU A 117 14.92 -13.66 -1.87
CA LEU A 117 15.97 -14.12 -0.96
C LEU A 117 16.06 -15.64 -0.86
N ALA A 118 14.90 -16.31 -0.77
CA ALA A 118 14.86 -17.78 -0.69
C ALA A 118 15.33 -18.46 -1.99
N SER A 119 15.28 -17.77 -3.12
CA SER A 119 15.76 -18.30 -4.41
C SER A 119 17.25 -18.10 -4.63
N LEU A 120 17.95 -17.32 -3.80
CA LEU A 120 19.39 -17.13 -3.90
C LEU A 120 20.11 -18.48 -3.68
N PRO A 121 21.06 -18.85 -4.58
CA PRO A 121 21.84 -20.07 -4.43
C PRO A 121 22.87 -19.86 -3.31
N LEU A 122 22.45 -20.06 -2.07
CA LEU A 122 23.35 -20.04 -0.93
C LEU A 122 24.16 -21.35 -0.94
N ASP A 123 25.45 -21.25 -0.70
CA ASP A 123 26.33 -22.42 -0.56
C ASP A 123 26.49 -23.29 -1.83
N GLY A 124 26.28 -22.73 -3.03
CA GLY A 124 26.44 -23.44 -4.31
C GLY A 124 25.48 -24.61 -4.53
N SER A 125 24.47 -24.79 -3.66
CA SER A 125 23.45 -25.84 -3.80
C SER A 125 22.28 -25.37 -4.66
N ALA A 126 21.78 -26.23 -5.55
CA ALA A 126 20.63 -25.94 -6.39
C ALA A 126 19.28 -25.93 -5.65
N ARG A 127 19.27 -26.15 -4.33
CA ARG A 127 18.05 -26.22 -3.53
C ARG A 127 17.97 -25.04 -2.55
N PRO A 128 16.82 -24.41 -2.38
CA PRO A 128 16.67 -23.29 -1.45
C PRO A 128 16.88 -23.80 -0.01
N ALA A 129 17.92 -23.27 0.64
CA ALA A 129 18.24 -23.58 2.04
C ALA A 129 17.31 -22.80 3.00
N LEU A 130 16.56 -21.80 2.51
CA LEU A 130 15.67 -20.92 3.25
C LEU A 130 14.23 -21.37 3.17
N GLN A 131 13.57 -21.50 4.33
CA GLN A 131 12.11 -21.65 4.43
C GLN A 131 11.49 -20.32 4.80
N VAL A 132 10.56 -19.84 3.97
CA VAL A 132 9.80 -18.61 4.27
C VAL A 132 8.61 -18.95 5.15
N LEU A 133 8.61 -18.40 6.37
CA LEU A 133 7.52 -18.48 7.32
C LEU A 133 6.73 -17.16 7.28
N ASN A 134 5.48 -17.21 6.82
CA ASN A 134 4.62 -16.05 6.74
C ASN A 134 3.84 -15.87 8.03
N LEU A 135 4.10 -14.79 8.76
CA LEU A 135 3.25 -14.37 9.86
C LEU A 135 1.96 -13.74 9.30
N TYR A 136 0.88 -13.82 10.07
CA TYR A 136 -0.45 -13.21 9.80
C TYR A 136 -1.22 -13.74 8.58
N ASN A 137 -0.54 -14.29 7.56
CA ASN A 137 -1.15 -14.91 6.37
C ASN A 137 -0.41 -16.19 5.96
N PRO A 138 -0.43 -17.26 6.77
CA PRO A 138 0.32 -18.49 6.48
C PRO A 138 -0.15 -19.19 5.20
N GLU A 139 -1.43 -19.07 4.86
CA GLU A 139 -2.02 -19.68 3.67
C GLU A 139 -1.79 -18.86 2.38
N ARG A 140 -1.10 -17.71 2.48
CA ARG A 140 -0.81 -16.81 1.35
C ARG A 140 -2.07 -16.40 0.57
N ARG A 141 -3.17 -16.17 1.27
CA ARG A 141 -4.41 -15.73 0.64
C ARG A 141 -4.27 -14.29 0.15
N SER A 142 -4.30 -14.09 -1.17
CA SER A 142 -4.20 -12.76 -1.77
C SER A 142 -5.32 -11.82 -1.30
N ALA A 143 -6.50 -12.34 -0.98
CA ALA A 143 -7.63 -11.54 -0.51
C ALA A 143 -7.34 -10.77 0.78
N ILE A 144 -6.52 -11.31 1.68
CA ILE A 144 -6.16 -10.66 2.96
C ILE A 144 -5.44 -9.32 2.72
N ASN A 145 -4.65 -9.24 1.65
CA ASN A 145 -3.91 -8.03 1.29
C ASN A 145 -4.70 -7.13 0.36
N THR A 146 -5.37 -7.75 -0.63
CA THR A 146 -6.02 -7.01 -1.72
C THR A 146 -7.31 -6.34 -1.27
N VAL A 147 -8.14 -7.01 -0.44
CA VAL A 147 -9.46 -6.46 -0.05
C VAL A 147 -9.35 -5.16 0.75
N PRO A 148 -8.49 -5.05 1.80
CA PRO A 148 -8.34 -3.78 2.52
C PRO A 148 -7.86 -2.64 1.62
N GLY A 149 -6.90 -2.89 0.72
CA GLY A 149 -6.43 -1.89 -0.22
C GLY A 149 -7.50 -1.45 -1.21
N LEU A 150 -8.36 -2.38 -1.68
CA LEU A 150 -9.48 -2.05 -2.56
C LEU A 150 -10.51 -1.12 -1.92
N VAL A 151 -10.69 -1.17 -0.59
CA VAL A 151 -11.56 -0.19 0.10
C VAL A 151 -11.09 1.23 -0.19
N GLY A 152 -9.80 1.52 0.00
CA GLY A 152 -9.23 2.83 -0.29
C GLY A 152 -9.36 3.21 -1.77
N VAL A 153 -9.02 2.31 -2.67
CA VAL A 153 -9.10 2.52 -4.13
C VAL A 153 -10.53 2.87 -4.56
N ILE A 154 -11.52 2.08 -4.12
CA ILE A 154 -12.92 2.28 -4.47
C ILE A 154 -13.43 3.61 -3.89
N LEU A 155 -13.10 3.92 -2.63
CA LEU A 155 -13.49 5.19 -2.00
C LEU A 155 -12.88 6.38 -2.71
N THR A 156 -11.58 6.36 -2.99
CA THR A 156 -10.93 7.47 -3.70
C THR A 156 -11.60 7.75 -5.03
N MET A 157 -11.77 6.70 -5.84
CA MET A 157 -12.36 6.84 -7.16
C MET A 157 -13.80 7.36 -7.09
N THR A 158 -14.64 6.74 -6.25
CA THR A 158 -16.07 7.06 -6.20
C THR A 158 -16.33 8.42 -5.54
N MET A 159 -15.69 8.69 -4.38
CA MET A 159 -15.93 9.94 -3.66
C MET A 159 -15.41 11.15 -4.43
N THR A 160 -14.18 11.07 -4.95
CA THR A 160 -13.59 12.17 -5.71
C THR A 160 -14.35 12.42 -7.00
N LEU A 161 -14.66 11.37 -7.78
CA LEU A 161 -15.35 11.50 -9.06
C LEU A 161 -16.77 12.04 -8.88
N PHE A 162 -17.55 11.42 -7.97
CA PHE A 162 -18.95 11.82 -7.79
C PHE A 162 -19.08 13.23 -7.27
N THR A 163 -18.22 13.64 -6.34
CA THR A 163 -18.23 15.01 -5.81
C THR A 163 -17.84 16.02 -6.88
N ALA A 164 -16.75 15.78 -7.62
CA ALA A 164 -16.32 16.68 -8.69
C ALA A 164 -17.41 16.85 -9.75
N VAL A 165 -17.96 15.74 -10.24
CA VAL A 165 -19.00 15.74 -11.28
C VAL A 165 -20.30 16.35 -10.76
N ALA A 166 -20.74 16.07 -9.53
CA ALA A 166 -21.97 16.61 -8.97
C ALA A 166 -21.92 18.15 -8.88
N ILE A 167 -20.81 18.72 -8.43
CA ILE A 167 -20.66 20.18 -8.30
C ILE A 167 -20.59 20.83 -9.67
N VAL A 168 -19.80 20.28 -10.60
CA VAL A 168 -19.65 20.84 -11.95
C VAL A 168 -20.95 20.74 -12.74
N ARG A 169 -21.73 19.66 -12.58
CA ARG A 169 -23.04 19.50 -13.20
C ARG A 169 -24.02 20.59 -12.80
N GLU A 170 -24.02 21.01 -11.54
CA GLU A 170 -24.86 22.12 -11.09
C GLU A 170 -24.41 23.45 -11.67
N ARG A 171 -23.10 23.65 -11.83
CA ARG A 171 -22.55 24.82 -12.50
C ARG A 171 -22.97 24.88 -13.99
N GLU A 172 -22.85 23.74 -14.72
CA GLU A 172 -23.26 23.64 -16.12
C GLU A 172 -24.75 23.92 -16.33
N ARG A 173 -25.60 23.57 -15.36
CA ARG A 173 -27.03 23.78 -15.39
C ARG A 173 -27.46 25.17 -14.98
N GLY A 174 -26.54 26.06 -14.58
CA GLY A 174 -26.83 27.39 -14.09
C GLY A 174 -27.47 27.46 -12.69
N ASN A 175 -27.66 26.34 -12.03
CA ASN A 175 -28.26 26.27 -10.69
C ASN A 175 -27.46 27.01 -9.61
N LEU A 176 -26.16 27.20 -9.80
CA LEU A 176 -25.31 27.96 -8.88
C LEU A 176 -25.70 29.45 -8.85
N GLU A 177 -26.14 30.05 -9.98
CA GLU A 177 -26.57 31.44 -10.04
C GLU A 177 -27.85 31.65 -9.21
N LEU A 178 -28.76 30.67 -9.22
CA LEU A 178 -29.97 30.71 -8.40
C LEU A 178 -29.63 30.57 -6.90
N LEU A 179 -28.64 29.76 -6.55
CA LEU A 179 -28.20 29.54 -5.15
C LEU A 179 -27.51 30.79 -4.56
N ILE A 180 -26.79 31.56 -5.39
CA ILE A 180 -26.15 32.83 -4.97
C ILE A 180 -27.18 33.89 -4.60
N THR A 181 -28.38 33.83 -5.17
CA THR A 181 -29.47 34.79 -4.84
C THR A 181 -30.20 34.47 -3.54
N THR A 182 -29.91 33.32 -2.92
CA THR A 182 -30.46 32.90 -1.61
C THR A 182 -29.56 33.40 -0.48
N PRO A 183 -30.11 33.64 0.75
CA PRO A 183 -29.33 34.09 1.89
C PRO A 183 -28.46 32.94 2.54
N VAL A 184 -28.16 31.89 1.78
CA VAL A 184 -27.37 30.73 2.22
C VAL A 184 -25.88 31.05 2.12
N GLN A 185 -25.11 30.75 3.21
CA GLN A 185 -23.68 30.95 3.19
C GLN A 185 -22.98 29.88 2.29
N PRO A 186 -21.87 30.25 1.61
CA PRO A 186 -21.14 29.29 0.77
C PRO A 186 -20.73 28.01 1.51
N LEU A 187 -20.39 28.12 2.79
CA LEU A 187 -20.01 26.99 3.63
C LEU A 187 -21.20 26.04 3.87
N GLU A 188 -22.38 26.57 4.13
CA GLU A 188 -23.61 25.78 4.33
C GLU A 188 -23.97 25.01 3.07
N LEU A 189 -23.82 25.66 1.91
CA LEU A 189 -24.02 25.03 0.61
C LEU A 189 -23.06 23.86 0.38
N MET A 190 -21.78 24.06 0.69
CA MET A 190 -20.76 23.02 0.55
C MET A 190 -20.99 21.88 1.53
N LEU A 191 -21.29 22.15 2.79
CA LEU A 191 -21.61 21.13 3.78
C LEU A 191 -22.87 20.35 3.40
N GLY A 192 -23.92 21.03 2.93
CA GLY A 192 -25.14 20.37 2.44
C GLY A 192 -24.90 19.38 1.30
N LYS A 193 -23.84 19.58 0.49
CA LYS A 193 -23.44 18.64 -0.57
C LYS A 193 -22.51 17.53 -0.08
N VAL A 194 -21.56 17.86 0.80
CA VAL A 194 -20.54 16.91 1.26
C VAL A 194 -21.11 15.90 2.25
N VAL A 195 -21.99 16.32 3.17
CA VAL A 195 -22.55 15.46 4.22
C VAL A 195 -23.29 14.22 3.67
N PRO A 196 -24.16 14.32 2.64
CA PRO A 196 -24.75 13.13 2.04
C PRO A 196 -23.74 12.16 1.46
N PHE A 197 -22.66 12.66 0.83
CA PHE A 197 -21.62 11.82 0.29
C PHE A 197 -20.80 11.11 1.38
N ILE A 198 -20.62 11.71 2.56
CA ILE A 198 -20.03 11.03 3.71
C ILE A 198 -20.88 9.82 4.08
N GLY A 199 -22.20 9.98 4.14
CA GLY A 199 -23.13 8.86 4.41
C GLY A 199 -23.00 7.74 3.38
N ILE A 200 -22.96 8.09 2.09
CA ILE A 200 -22.75 7.13 1.00
C ILE A 200 -21.40 6.41 1.15
N GLY A 201 -20.33 7.16 1.45
CA GLY A 201 -19.00 6.60 1.66
C GLY A 201 -18.96 5.60 2.82
N LEU A 202 -19.59 5.90 3.95
CA LEU A 202 -19.68 4.99 5.10
C LEU A 202 -20.48 3.70 4.76
N VAL A 203 -21.57 3.82 4.02
CA VAL A 203 -22.32 2.66 3.51
C VAL A 203 -21.44 1.81 2.59
N GLN A 204 -20.70 2.44 1.70
CA GLN A 204 -19.78 1.76 0.78
C GLN A 204 -18.66 1.02 1.53
N VAL A 205 -18.05 1.65 2.54
CA VAL A 205 -17.05 1.02 3.42
C VAL A 205 -17.64 -0.21 4.09
N THR A 206 -18.83 -0.07 4.69
CA THR A 206 -19.53 -1.18 5.37
C THR A 206 -19.82 -2.33 4.40
N LEU A 207 -20.25 -2.01 3.19
CA LEU A 207 -20.54 -3.01 2.16
C LEU A 207 -19.28 -3.75 1.73
N VAL A 208 -18.19 -3.02 1.41
CA VAL A 208 -16.93 -3.64 0.97
C VAL A 208 -16.30 -4.46 2.08
N LEU A 209 -16.30 -3.96 3.32
CA LEU A 209 -15.83 -4.70 4.48
C LEU A 209 -16.67 -5.97 4.72
N GLY A 210 -17.99 -5.84 4.68
CA GLY A 210 -18.92 -6.97 4.87
C GLY A 210 -18.73 -8.04 3.80
N LEU A 211 -18.62 -7.68 2.53
CA LEU A 211 -18.32 -8.61 1.44
C LEU A 211 -16.92 -9.22 1.60
N GLY A 212 -15.94 -8.44 2.05
CA GLY A 212 -14.59 -8.92 2.33
C GLY A 212 -14.57 -10.03 3.39
N VAL A 213 -15.34 -9.86 4.46
CA VAL A 213 -15.48 -10.88 5.52
C VAL A 213 -16.31 -12.08 5.05
N LEU A 214 -17.48 -11.85 4.41
CA LEU A 214 -18.42 -12.90 4.08
C LEU A 214 -17.97 -13.78 2.91
N ILE A 215 -17.40 -13.16 1.87
CA ILE A 215 -17.03 -13.88 0.63
C ILE A 215 -15.56 -14.34 0.70
N PHE A 216 -14.67 -13.46 1.15
CA PHE A 216 -13.24 -13.73 1.11
C PHE A 216 -12.66 -14.20 2.45
N GLY A 217 -13.45 -14.21 3.53
CA GLY A 217 -13.01 -14.65 4.84
C GLY A 217 -11.88 -13.81 5.41
N VAL A 218 -11.83 -12.51 5.07
CA VAL A 218 -10.80 -11.60 5.57
C VAL A 218 -11.01 -11.39 7.08
N PRO A 219 -10.05 -11.73 7.94
CA PRO A 219 -10.20 -11.56 9.37
C PRO A 219 -10.15 -10.08 9.75
N VAL A 220 -11.18 -9.58 10.42
CA VAL A 220 -11.15 -8.24 11.01
C VAL A 220 -10.43 -8.33 12.37
N ARG A 221 -9.23 -7.77 12.43
CA ARG A 221 -8.41 -7.71 13.65
C ARG A 221 -8.29 -6.25 14.08
N GLY A 222 -8.74 -5.94 15.29
CA GLY A 222 -8.73 -4.58 15.85
C GLY A 222 -10.13 -4.02 16.14
N ALA A 223 -10.18 -2.78 16.62
CA ALA A 223 -11.44 -2.12 16.92
C ALA A 223 -12.11 -1.58 15.65
N LEU A 224 -13.37 -1.96 15.43
CA LEU A 224 -14.14 -1.45 14.30
C LEU A 224 -14.29 0.08 14.35
N LEU A 225 -14.33 0.65 15.57
CA LEU A 225 -14.44 2.10 15.75
C LEU A 225 -13.24 2.82 15.12
N ASP A 226 -12.02 2.35 15.37
CA ASP A 226 -10.80 2.96 14.82
C ASP A 226 -10.79 2.88 13.28
N PHE A 227 -11.25 1.75 12.76
CA PHE A 227 -11.40 1.57 11.32
C PHE A 227 -12.38 2.56 10.71
N TYR A 228 -13.57 2.75 11.32
CA TYR A 228 -14.56 3.70 10.80
C TYR A 228 -14.13 5.17 10.97
N LEU A 229 -13.39 5.51 12.05
CA LEU A 229 -12.82 6.85 12.20
C LEU A 229 -11.76 7.14 11.13
N ALA A 230 -10.88 6.19 10.86
CA ALA A 230 -9.90 6.31 9.76
C ALA A 230 -10.60 6.41 8.40
N ALA A 231 -11.62 5.58 8.15
CA ALA A 231 -12.40 5.61 6.92
C ALA A 231 -13.14 6.96 6.76
N LEU A 232 -13.69 7.51 7.83
CA LEU A 232 -14.35 8.82 7.81
C LEU A 232 -13.36 9.94 7.44
N ALA A 233 -12.18 9.96 8.06
CA ALA A 233 -11.13 10.92 7.73
C ALA A 233 -10.71 10.81 6.26
N TYR A 234 -10.57 9.58 5.77
CA TYR A 234 -10.23 9.31 4.37
C TYR A 234 -11.33 9.76 3.40
N ILE A 235 -12.60 9.47 3.72
CA ILE A 235 -13.76 9.93 2.92
C ILE A 235 -13.76 11.46 2.82
N VAL A 236 -13.57 12.16 3.94
CA VAL A 236 -13.53 13.64 3.94
C VAL A 236 -12.38 14.15 3.08
N ALA A 237 -11.21 13.55 3.13
CA ALA A 237 -10.07 13.90 2.28
C ALA A 237 -10.39 13.69 0.79
N ALA A 238 -10.96 12.53 0.41
CA ALA A 238 -11.32 12.23 -0.97
C ALA A 238 -12.42 13.17 -1.51
N LEU A 239 -13.42 13.51 -0.68
CA LEU A 239 -14.46 14.48 -1.03
C LEU A 239 -13.86 15.88 -1.22
N SER A 240 -12.95 16.30 -0.34
CA SER A 240 -12.22 17.58 -0.45
C SER A 240 -11.44 17.68 -1.75
N LEU A 241 -10.79 16.58 -2.16
CA LEU A 241 -10.11 16.48 -3.45
C LEU A 241 -11.09 16.63 -4.61
N GLY A 242 -12.27 16.00 -4.54
CA GLY A 242 -13.34 16.17 -5.53
C GLY A 242 -13.83 17.62 -5.63
N VAL A 243 -14.01 18.30 -4.49
CA VAL A 243 -14.34 19.73 -4.44
C VAL A 243 -13.22 20.54 -5.11
N PHE A 244 -11.96 20.26 -4.79
CA PHE A 244 -10.81 20.95 -5.39
C PHE A 244 -10.81 20.82 -6.92
N ILE A 245 -10.99 19.61 -7.46
CA ILE A 245 -11.09 19.37 -8.91
C ILE A 245 -12.23 20.20 -9.52
N SER A 246 -13.38 20.27 -8.85
CA SER A 246 -14.53 21.02 -9.33
C SER A 246 -14.26 22.52 -9.48
N THR A 247 -13.33 23.07 -8.70
CA THR A 247 -12.96 24.50 -8.82
C THR A 247 -12.13 24.78 -10.07
N MET A 248 -11.36 23.82 -10.53
CA MET A 248 -10.45 23.93 -11.68
C MET A 248 -11.12 23.58 -13.02
N THR A 249 -12.28 22.90 -12.98
CA THR A 249 -12.94 22.37 -14.17
C THR A 249 -14.24 23.08 -14.46
N ARG A 250 -14.61 23.21 -15.75
CA ARG A 250 -15.83 23.89 -16.19
C ARG A 250 -16.89 22.93 -16.70
N THR A 251 -16.53 21.75 -17.14
CA THR A 251 -17.43 20.74 -17.68
C THR A 251 -17.29 19.42 -16.93
N GLN A 252 -18.37 18.64 -16.91
CA GLN A 252 -18.35 17.30 -16.30
C GLN A 252 -17.26 16.43 -16.91
N PHE A 253 -17.04 16.53 -18.22
CA PHE A 253 -15.99 15.79 -18.90
C PHE A 253 -14.58 16.15 -18.37
N GLN A 254 -14.30 17.46 -18.19
CA GLN A 254 -13.05 17.90 -17.57
C GLN A 254 -12.92 17.43 -16.13
N ALA A 255 -14.01 17.44 -15.35
CA ALA A 255 -14.01 16.94 -13.99
C ALA A 255 -13.68 15.44 -13.91
N MET A 256 -14.26 14.64 -14.81
CA MET A 256 -13.95 13.22 -14.92
C MET A 256 -12.48 12.99 -15.27
N GLN A 257 -11.96 13.69 -16.29
CA GLN A 257 -10.55 13.58 -16.66
C GLN A 257 -9.62 14.00 -15.53
N GLY A 258 -9.93 15.10 -14.82
CA GLY A 258 -9.17 15.56 -13.67
C GLY A 258 -9.15 14.55 -12.52
N ALA A 259 -10.31 13.93 -12.23
CA ALA A 259 -10.41 12.89 -11.23
C ALA A 259 -9.55 11.66 -11.59
N PHE A 260 -9.63 11.17 -12.83
CA PHE A 260 -8.78 10.07 -13.29
C PHE A 260 -7.29 10.43 -13.30
N PHE A 261 -6.95 11.66 -13.65
CA PHE A 261 -5.58 12.14 -13.63
C PHE A 261 -4.95 12.07 -12.23
N LEU A 262 -5.70 12.45 -11.20
CA LEU A 262 -5.22 12.39 -9.82
C LEU A 262 -5.32 10.98 -9.23
N PHE A 263 -6.34 10.21 -9.62
CA PHE A 263 -6.53 8.84 -9.14
C PHE A 263 -5.38 7.90 -9.50
N LEU A 264 -4.89 7.95 -10.75
CA LEU A 264 -3.84 7.04 -11.20
C LEU A 264 -2.51 7.21 -10.45
N PRO A 265 -1.95 8.42 -10.26
CA PRO A 265 -0.80 8.61 -9.39
C PRO A 265 -1.04 8.18 -7.95
N GLN A 266 -2.22 8.48 -7.38
CA GLN A 266 -2.55 8.08 -6.03
C GLN A 266 -2.49 6.56 -5.83
N ILE A 267 -3.14 5.78 -6.70
CA ILE A 267 -3.13 4.31 -6.56
C ILE A 267 -1.72 3.72 -6.74
N LEU A 268 -0.89 4.33 -7.60
CA LEU A 268 0.46 3.86 -7.84
C LEU A 268 1.41 4.19 -6.69
N LEU A 269 1.31 5.42 -6.17
CA LEU A 269 2.18 5.90 -5.11
C LEU A 269 1.69 5.54 -3.70
N SER A 270 0.46 5.01 -3.57
CA SER A 270 -0.12 4.59 -2.29
C SER A 270 0.60 3.42 -1.60
N GLY A 271 1.52 2.75 -2.30
CA GLY A 271 2.11 1.50 -1.81
C GLY A 271 1.25 0.25 -2.05
N PHE A 272 0.00 0.42 -2.55
CA PHE A 272 -0.92 -0.70 -2.79
C PHE A 272 -0.50 -1.55 -4.00
N MET A 273 -0.17 -0.91 -5.14
CA MET A 273 0.27 -1.63 -6.35
C MET A 273 1.77 -1.81 -6.41
N PHE A 274 2.52 -0.82 -5.93
CA PHE A 274 3.98 -0.83 -5.95
C PHE A 274 4.53 -0.54 -4.57
N PRO A 275 5.58 -1.28 -4.15
CA PRO A 275 6.15 -1.11 -2.83
C PRO A 275 6.77 0.27 -2.65
N TYR A 276 6.44 0.94 -1.55
CA TYR A 276 7.06 2.22 -1.19
C TYR A 276 8.59 2.14 -1.16
N ALA A 277 9.15 1.05 -0.62
CA ALA A 277 10.59 0.82 -0.55
C ALA A 277 11.28 0.70 -1.93
N GLY A 278 10.55 0.29 -2.98
CA GLY A 278 11.05 0.22 -4.36
C GLY A 278 10.94 1.53 -5.13
N MET A 279 10.27 2.54 -4.58
CA MET A 279 10.10 3.81 -5.26
C MET A 279 11.38 4.66 -5.20
N PRO A 280 11.73 5.41 -6.27
CA PRO A 280 12.80 6.38 -6.22
C PRO A 280 12.48 7.52 -5.23
N ARG A 281 13.49 8.09 -4.59
CA ARG A 281 13.31 9.12 -3.53
C ARG A 281 12.32 10.24 -3.85
N PRO A 282 12.29 10.82 -5.06
CA PRO A 282 11.30 11.85 -5.40
C PRO A 282 9.85 11.33 -5.36
N ALA A 283 9.63 10.08 -5.77
CA ALA A 283 8.31 9.45 -5.71
C ALA A 283 7.89 9.14 -4.27
N GLN A 284 8.83 8.73 -3.40
CA GLN A 284 8.58 8.53 -1.97
C GLN A 284 8.11 9.82 -1.29
N TRP A 285 8.76 10.95 -1.60
CA TRP A 285 8.34 12.26 -1.05
C TRP A 285 6.91 12.63 -1.48
N ILE A 286 6.54 12.35 -2.72
CA ILE A 286 5.17 12.60 -3.18
C ILE A 286 4.20 11.64 -2.50
N ALA A 287 4.57 10.37 -2.33
CA ALA A 287 3.77 9.34 -1.69
C ALA A 287 3.44 9.65 -0.21
N GLU A 288 4.34 10.36 0.49
CA GLU A 288 4.12 10.79 1.88
C GLU A 288 3.00 11.85 2.03
N PHE A 289 2.62 12.51 0.94
CA PHE A 289 1.54 13.51 0.91
C PHE A 289 0.22 12.97 0.33
N LEU A 290 0.19 11.74 -0.15
CA LEU A 290 -0.97 11.11 -0.76
C LEU A 290 -1.66 10.12 0.18
#